data_f09298e8d4eb9ffd011804ffec8a4e55
#
_entry.id   f09298e8d4eb9ffd011804ffec8a4e55
#
_cell.length_a   1.000
_cell.length_b   1.000
_cell.length_c   1.000
_cell.angle_alpha   90.00
_cell.angle_beta   90.00
_cell.angle_gamma   90.00
#
_symmetry.space_group_name_H-M   'P 1'
#
loop_
_entity.id
_entity.type
_entity.pdbx_description
1 polymer ?
#
loop_
_entity_poly.entity_id
_entity_poly.type
_entity_poly.pdbx_seq_one_letter_code
_entity_poly.pdbx_strand_id
1 'polypeptide(L)'
;MRLTYKCGVWCWVYATMVKKMNVVCWWSGGVTSAIACKIAIDIYGIDSCQLIMIDTQNEDEDTYRFKLDCEKWYGKQIETITAIGEKYQSIQDVWKKHLSLNVATGAICSSVLKRKCREDWQKTAVYDLQVFGFEFDKKEFNRALGMKLNHPKAKAIYPLLMYGYDKKKCIEIVEEAGIKLPKMYQLGFQNNNCFKTGCVQGGIGYWQKMKREFPDKFYAMADIEHELTNQSGEPKTMLKDQSKEAKENFNQLVFLVKHPDYPNLKSIDDMPHCKVEPLFDCNGLCGLNDFDRNKTEKDINYEGLLF
;
A
#
# COMPACT_ATOMS: atom_id res chain seq x y z
N MET A 1 27.77 14.96 30.66
CA MET A 1 27.44 14.49 32.02
C MET A 1 26.75 15.61 32.76
N ARG A 2 25.54 15.39 33.25
CA ARG A 2 24.81 16.36 34.08
C ARG A 2 24.54 15.71 35.45
N LEU A 3 24.96 16.38 36.52
CA LEU A 3 24.65 15.94 37.88
C LEU A 3 23.23 16.42 38.22
N THR A 4 22.33 15.53 38.65
CA THR A 4 21.02 15.91 39.15
C THR A 4 20.87 15.43 40.57
N TYR A 5 20.32 16.29 41.43
CA TYR A 5 19.99 16.00 42.81
C TYR A 5 18.52 15.60 42.94
N LYS A 6 18.24 14.40 43.40
CA LYS A 6 16.87 13.92 43.63
C LYS A 6 16.85 13.11 44.93
N CYS A 7 15.91 13.43 45.80
CA CYS A 7 15.67 12.71 47.08
C CYS A 7 16.90 12.49 47.96
N GLY A 8 17.76 13.52 48.13
CA GLY A 8 18.89 13.45 49.06
C GLY A 8 20.12 12.64 48.57
N VAL A 9 20.08 12.15 47.32
CA VAL A 9 21.19 11.36 46.76
C VAL A 9 21.65 12.00 45.44
N TRP A 10 22.94 12.15 45.28
CA TRP A 10 23.56 12.54 44.03
C TRP A 10 23.65 11.34 43.11
N CYS A 11 22.80 11.32 42.04
CA CYS A 11 22.86 10.30 41.00
C CYS A 11 23.58 10.85 39.76
N TRP A 12 24.58 10.15 39.29
CA TRP A 12 25.14 10.38 37.96
C TRP A 12 24.18 9.85 36.92
N VAL A 13 23.45 10.74 36.26
CA VAL A 13 22.72 10.38 35.08
C VAL A 13 23.71 10.30 33.92
N TYR A 14 24.06 9.11 33.51
CA TYR A 14 24.68 8.89 32.22
C TYR A 14 23.65 9.30 31.17
N ALA A 15 23.75 10.53 30.69
CA ALA A 15 23.17 10.86 29.41
C ALA A 15 24.00 10.09 28.36
N THR A 16 23.68 8.82 28.17
CA THR A 16 24.08 8.16 26.92
C THR A 16 23.52 9.06 25.84
N MET A 17 24.39 9.63 25.01
CA MET A 17 23.98 10.22 23.73
C MET A 17 23.36 9.07 22.95
N VAL A 18 22.06 8.86 23.12
CA VAL A 18 21.29 8.01 22.22
C VAL A 18 21.46 8.68 20.87
N LYS A 19 22.20 8.05 19.99
CA LYS A 19 22.38 8.55 18.62
C LYS A 19 20.98 8.84 18.09
N LYS A 20 20.72 10.11 17.75
CA LYS A 20 19.44 10.48 17.15
C LYS A 20 19.27 9.65 15.88
N MET A 21 18.26 8.81 15.86
CA MET A 21 17.95 7.96 14.70
C MET A 21 17.18 8.78 13.66
N ASN A 22 17.47 8.54 12.39
CA ASN A 22 16.68 9.05 11.27
C ASN A 22 15.70 7.96 10.85
N VAL A 23 14.44 8.09 11.25
CA VAL A 23 13.37 7.12 11.00
C VAL A 23 12.43 7.66 9.93
N VAL A 24 12.30 6.97 8.82
CA VAL A 24 11.40 7.33 7.74
C VAL A 24 10.12 6.53 7.86
N CYS A 25 8.99 7.21 7.90
CA CYS A 25 7.66 6.60 8.04
C CYS A 25 6.86 6.80 6.75
N TRP A 26 6.58 5.71 6.05
CA TRP A 26 5.80 5.74 4.81
C TRP A 26 4.30 5.78 5.12
N TRP A 27 3.71 6.95 4.94
CA TRP A 27 2.27 7.17 5.11
C TRP A 27 1.54 6.98 3.78
N SER A 28 0.65 5.98 3.69
CA SER A 28 0.01 5.57 2.43
C SER A 28 -1.43 6.06 2.26
N GLY A 29 -1.96 6.82 3.21
CA GLY A 29 -3.36 7.26 3.21
C GLY A 29 -4.33 6.32 3.94
N GLY A 30 -3.92 5.12 4.32
CA GLY A 30 -4.74 4.17 5.06
C GLY A 30 -4.53 4.24 6.57
N VAL A 31 -5.49 3.71 7.34
CA VAL A 31 -5.44 3.69 8.82
C VAL A 31 -4.22 2.93 9.35
N THR A 32 -3.81 1.85 8.70
CA THR A 32 -2.65 1.03 9.12
C THR A 32 -1.36 1.83 9.05
N SER A 33 -1.11 2.55 7.96
CA SER A 33 0.05 3.43 7.84
C SER A 33 -0.02 4.60 8.82
N ALA A 34 -1.21 5.13 9.09
CA ALA A 34 -1.40 6.19 10.06
C ALA A 34 -0.99 5.74 11.48
N ILE A 35 -1.41 4.56 11.90
CA ILE A 35 -1.04 4.01 13.23
C ILE A 35 0.44 3.63 13.28
N ALA A 36 0.99 3.04 12.22
CA ALA A 36 2.42 2.72 12.18
C ALA A 36 3.31 3.97 12.32
N CYS A 37 2.94 5.08 11.67
CA CYS A 37 3.61 6.36 11.83
C CYS A 37 3.48 6.89 13.27
N LYS A 38 2.28 6.81 13.87
CA LYS A 38 2.05 7.24 15.26
C LYS A 38 2.92 6.46 16.24
N ILE A 39 2.95 5.13 16.12
CA ILE A 39 3.80 4.26 16.97
C ILE A 39 5.27 4.63 16.81
N ALA A 40 5.74 4.86 15.58
CA ALA A 40 7.13 5.26 15.34
C ALA A 40 7.47 6.59 16.03
N ILE A 41 6.57 7.58 15.97
CA ILE A 41 6.73 8.86 16.66
C ILE A 41 6.81 8.65 18.17
N ASP A 42 5.96 7.79 18.74
CA ASP A 42 5.93 7.53 20.18
C ASP A 42 7.19 6.79 20.66
N ILE A 43 7.79 5.94 19.83
CA ILE A 43 9.00 5.19 20.18
C ILE A 43 10.27 6.03 19.97
N TYR A 44 10.41 6.67 18.82
CA TYR A 44 11.66 7.32 18.39
C TYR A 44 11.67 8.83 18.62
N GLY A 45 10.53 9.41 18.96
CA GLY A 45 10.34 10.86 19.10
C GLY A 45 10.07 11.55 17.76
N ILE A 46 9.29 12.62 17.82
CA ILE A 46 8.82 13.37 16.65
C ILE A 46 9.97 13.95 15.80
N ASP A 47 11.05 14.38 16.47
CA ASP A 47 12.22 14.97 15.79
C ASP A 47 13.08 13.93 15.05
N SER A 48 12.91 12.66 15.38
CA SER A 48 13.60 11.54 14.72
C SER A 48 12.85 11.01 13.52
N CYS A 49 11.55 11.26 13.42
CA CYS A 49 10.68 10.70 12.39
C CYS A 49 10.48 11.69 11.23
N GLN A 50 10.73 11.25 10.01
CA GLN A 50 10.31 11.91 8.78
C GLN A 50 9.11 11.16 8.21
N LEU A 51 7.99 11.85 8.02
CA LEU A 51 6.74 11.27 7.52
C LEU A 51 6.63 11.59 6.03
N ILE A 52 6.44 10.59 5.18
CA ILE A 52 6.43 10.77 3.72
C ILE A 52 5.22 10.05 3.11
N MET A 53 4.49 10.78 2.27
CA MET A 53 3.48 10.25 1.36
C MET A 53 4.01 10.25 -0.06
N ILE A 54 3.87 9.12 -0.76
CA ILE A 54 4.07 9.08 -2.22
C ILE A 54 2.71 9.25 -2.88
N ASP A 55 2.48 10.42 -3.46
CA ASP A 55 1.22 10.77 -4.07
C ASP A 55 1.20 10.38 -5.56
N THR A 56 0.24 9.55 -5.95
CA THR A 56 -0.02 9.19 -7.34
C THR A 56 -0.98 10.15 -8.03
N GLN A 57 -1.48 11.16 -7.30
CA GLN A 57 -2.53 12.10 -7.72
C GLN A 57 -3.86 11.42 -8.13
N ASN A 58 -3.99 10.14 -7.78
CA ASN A 58 -5.17 9.31 -8.05
C ASN A 58 -5.96 8.93 -6.79
N GLU A 59 -5.59 9.49 -5.64
CA GLU A 59 -6.27 9.30 -4.38
C GLU A 59 -7.63 10.05 -4.36
N ASP A 60 -8.56 9.64 -3.48
CA ASP A 60 -9.76 10.44 -3.20
C ASP A 60 -9.39 11.74 -2.48
N GLU A 61 -10.15 12.82 -2.70
CA GLU A 61 -9.92 14.10 -2.02
C GLU A 61 -10.00 13.97 -0.48
N ASP A 62 -10.80 13.06 0.03
CA ASP A 62 -10.90 12.79 1.46
C ASP A 62 -9.62 12.16 2.04
N THR A 63 -8.76 11.57 1.21
CA THR A 63 -7.43 11.11 1.66
C THR A 63 -6.55 12.28 2.08
N TYR A 64 -6.64 13.41 1.38
CA TYR A 64 -5.90 14.62 1.75
C TYR A 64 -6.47 15.29 3.01
N ARG A 65 -7.80 15.24 3.21
CA ARG A 65 -8.40 15.63 4.50
C ARG A 65 -7.84 14.75 5.64
N PHE A 66 -7.84 13.42 5.47
CA PHE A 66 -7.32 12.48 6.47
C PHE A 66 -5.82 12.71 6.74
N LYS A 67 -5.05 13.06 5.70
CA LYS A 67 -3.65 13.49 5.85
C LYS A 67 -3.51 14.66 6.82
N LEU A 68 -4.30 15.73 6.61
CA LEU A 68 -4.29 16.91 7.48
C LEU A 68 -4.71 16.61 8.91
N ASP A 69 -5.66 15.71 9.12
CA ASP A 69 -6.08 15.29 10.46
C ASP A 69 -4.98 14.48 11.15
N CYS A 70 -4.29 13.60 10.41
CA CYS A 70 -3.11 12.89 10.91
C CYS A 70 -1.96 13.84 11.25
N GLU A 71 -1.68 14.84 10.42
CA GLU A 71 -0.66 15.87 10.69
C GLU A 71 -0.92 16.63 12.02
N LYS A 72 -2.18 17.00 12.26
CA LYS A 72 -2.58 17.61 13.53
C LYS A 72 -2.39 16.66 14.70
N TRP A 73 -2.79 15.39 14.54
CA TRP A 73 -2.64 14.36 15.59
C TRP A 73 -1.19 14.08 15.93
N TYR A 74 -0.31 14.05 14.91
CA TYR A 74 1.12 13.83 15.11
C TYR A 74 1.86 15.06 15.64
N GLY A 75 1.33 16.25 15.39
CA GLY A 75 2.05 17.51 15.56
C GLY A 75 3.18 17.70 14.56
N LYS A 76 3.11 17.04 13.38
CA LYS A 76 4.13 17.04 12.33
C LYS A 76 3.52 16.89 10.95
N GLN A 77 4.06 17.62 9.98
CA GLN A 77 3.66 17.53 8.59
C GLN A 77 4.11 16.22 7.95
N ILE A 78 3.31 15.73 7.01
CA ILE A 78 3.62 14.61 6.14
C ILE A 78 4.10 15.18 4.80
N GLU A 79 5.38 15.04 4.51
CA GLU A 79 5.96 15.44 3.24
C GLU A 79 5.31 14.66 2.10
N THR A 80 5.11 15.33 0.96
CA THR A 80 4.55 14.67 -0.22
C THR A 80 5.59 14.65 -1.32
N ILE A 81 5.87 13.46 -1.85
CA ILE A 81 6.71 13.27 -3.03
C ILE A 81 5.87 12.62 -4.13
N THR A 82 6.20 12.87 -5.39
CA THR A 82 5.47 12.31 -6.53
C THR A 82 6.40 12.06 -7.70
N ALA A 83 6.07 11.06 -8.52
CA ALA A 83 6.69 10.81 -9.81
C ALA A 83 5.84 11.34 -10.97
N ILE A 84 4.69 11.97 -10.68
CA ILE A 84 3.84 12.63 -11.68
C ILE A 84 4.41 14.03 -11.97
N GLY A 85 4.39 14.42 -13.23
CA GLY A 85 4.88 15.70 -13.72
C GLY A 85 6.23 15.64 -14.44
N GLU A 86 7.08 14.67 -14.12
CA GLU A 86 8.37 14.49 -14.81
C GLU A 86 8.23 13.54 -16.02
N LYS A 87 8.10 12.26 -15.76
CA LYS A 87 8.06 11.21 -16.78
C LYS A 87 6.64 10.85 -17.22
N TYR A 88 5.69 10.96 -16.31
CA TYR A 88 4.28 10.61 -16.51
C TYR A 88 3.40 11.77 -16.07
N GLN A 89 2.33 12.03 -16.85
CA GLN A 89 1.39 13.11 -16.55
C GLN A 89 0.23 12.65 -15.65
N SER A 90 -0.03 11.34 -15.63
CA SER A 90 -1.10 10.74 -14.84
C SER A 90 -0.85 9.23 -14.65
N ILE A 91 -1.68 8.60 -13.82
CA ILE A 91 -1.67 7.13 -13.68
C ILE A 91 -2.09 6.44 -14.98
N GLN A 92 -3.03 7.02 -15.73
CA GLN A 92 -3.46 6.52 -17.03
C GLN A 92 -2.31 6.54 -18.06
N ASP A 93 -1.49 7.59 -18.04
CA ASP A 93 -0.31 7.69 -18.89
C ASP A 93 0.70 6.55 -18.63
N VAL A 94 0.84 6.13 -17.37
CA VAL A 94 1.64 4.94 -17.02
C VAL A 94 1.07 3.70 -17.70
N TRP A 95 -0.24 3.45 -17.58
CA TRP A 95 -0.87 2.27 -18.16
C TRP A 95 -0.73 2.26 -19.69
N LYS A 96 -0.95 3.39 -20.36
CA LYS A 96 -0.83 3.55 -21.81
C LYS A 96 0.61 3.33 -22.29
N LYS A 97 1.59 3.97 -21.64
CA LYS A 97 3.01 3.80 -22.02
C LYS A 97 3.54 2.39 -21.84
N HIS A 98 3.01 1.67 -20.85
CA HIS A 98 3.43 0.29 -20.58
C HIS A 98 2.52 -0.77 -21.19
N LEU A 99 1.42 -0.38 -21.82
CA LEU A 99 0.36 -1.28 -22.32
C LEU A 99 -0.04 -2.34 -21.28
N SER A 100 -0.19 -1.92 -20.03
CA SER A 100 -0.38 -2.83 -18.90
C SER A 100 -1.11 -2.14 -17.73
N LEU A 101 -2.00 -2.89 -17.10
CA LEU A 101 -2.73 -2.48 -15.88
C LEU A 101 -2.19 -3.23 -14.66
N ASN A 102 -2.40 -4.54 -14.65
CA ASN A 102 -2.01 -5.42 -13.57
C ASN A 102 -1.28 -6.64 -14.15
N VAL A 103 -0.11 -6.93 -13.63
CA VAL A 103 0.74 -8.04 -14.07
C VAL A 103 0.92 -9.04 -12.93
N ALA A 104 1.49 -10.21 -13.23
CA ALA A 104 1.71 -11.26 -12.23
C ALA A 104 2.50 -10.77 -11.00
N THR A 105 3.39 -9.81 -11.20
CA THR A 105 4.21 -9.20 -10.13
C THR A 105 3.58 -7.96 -9.49
N GLY A 106 2.32 -7.63 -9.80
CA GLY A 106 1.59 -6.50 -9.26
C GLY A 106 1.22 -5.42 -10.28
N ALA A 107 0.69 -4.29 -9.81
CA ALA A 107 0.26 -3.19 -10.67
C ALA A 107 1.45 -2.37 -11.17
N ILE A 108 1.49 -2.12 -12.49
CA ILE A 108 2.56 -1.33 -13.12
C ILE A 108 2.63 0.10 -12.53
N CYS A 109 1.48 0.72 -12.24
CA CYS A 109 1.43 2.04 -11.61
C CYS A 109 2.09 2.05 -10.22
N SER A 110 1.91 1.01 -9.41
CA SER A 110 2.59 0.89 -8.11
C SER A 110 4.10 0.72 -8.27
N SER A 111 4.53 -0.08 -9.24
CA SER A 111 5.96 -0.27 -9.51
C SER A 111 6.64 1.01 -9.97
N VAL A 112 5.99 1.76 -10.85
CA VAL A 112 6.56 2.96 -11.48
C VAL A 112 6.39 4.21 -10.60
N LEU A 113 5.16 4.48 -10.11
CA LEU A 113 4.87 5.72 -9.38
C LEU A 113 5.20 5.66 -7.89
N LYS A 114 5.18 4.46 -7.27
CA LYS A 114 5.44 4.33 -5.83
C LYS A 114 6.80 3.68 -5.55
N ARG A 115 7.06 2.46 -6.05
CA ARG A 115 8.33 1.76 -5.77
C ARG A 115 9.53 2.53 -6.32
N LYS A 116 9.50 2.86 -7.60
CA LYS A 116 10.60 3.60 -8.24
C LYS A 116 10.81 4.97 -7.60
N CYS A 117 9.74 5.71 -7.32
CA CYS A 117 9.80 6.99 -6.62
C CYS A 117 10.48 6.87 -5.25
N ARG A 118 10.10 5.85 -4.45
CA ARG A 118 10.76 5.57 -3.18
C ARG A 118 12.24 5.21 -3.35
N GLU A 119 12.57 4.33 -4.29
CA GLU A 119 13.95 3.92 -4.56
C GLU A 119 14.82 5.09 -5.00
N ASP A 120 14.29 6.00 -5.81
CA ASP A 120 15.00 7.21 -6.23
C ASP A 120 15.22 8.16 -5.05
N TRP A 121 14.21 8.38 -4.22
CA TRP A 121 14.33 9.13 -2.98
C TRP A 121 15.40 8.50 -2.04
N GLN A 122 15.42 7.18 -1.89
CA GLN A 122 16.39 6.46 -1.03
C GLN A 122 17.85 6.64 -1.45
N LYS A 123 18.13 6.95 -2.71
CA LYS A 123 19.51 7.15 -3.19
C LYS A 123 20.21 8.37 -2.57
N THR A 124 19.42 9.39 -2.20
CA THR A 124 19.92 10.65 -1.65
C THR A 124 19.62 10.82 -0.17
N ALA A 125 18.70 10.04 0.36
CA ALA A 125 18.23 10.14 1.73
C ALA A 125 19.18 9.44 2.72
N VAL A 126 19.33 10.04 3.91
CA VAL A 126 20.03 9.43 5.04
C VAL A 126 19.00 8.94 6.05
N TYR A 127 18.94 7.63 6.26
CA TYR A 127 18.02 7.01 7.22
C TYR A 127 18.65 5.80 7.91
N ASP A 128 18.23 5.54 9.13
CA ASP A 128 18.60 4.37 9.91
C ASP A 128 17.56 3.27 9.81
N LEU A 129 16.26 3.63 9.77
CA LEU A 129 15.12 2.71 9.69
C LEU A 129 14.03 3.25 8.75
N GLN A 130 13.22 2.34 8.19
CA GLN A 130 12.01 2.66 7.46
C GLN A 130 10.81 1.92 8.05
N VAL A 131 9.74 2.64 8.34
CA VAL A 131 8.50 2.16 8.95
C VAL A 131 7.45 1.92 7.87
N PHE A 132 6.85 0.74 7.89
CA PHE A 132 5.76 0.35 6.99
C PHE A 132 4.54 -0.12 7.79
N GLY A 133 3.35 0.28 7.32
CA GLY A 133 2.07 -0.02 7.95
C GLY A 133 1.49 -1.38 7.56
N PHE A 134 2.27 -2.46 7.68
CA PHE A 134 1.79 -3.82 7.44
C PHE A 134 1.04 -4.30 8.67
N GLU A 135 -0.26 -4.58 8.51
CA GLU A 135 -1.14 -5.02 9.60
C GLU A 135 -0.85 -6.45 10.06
N PHE A 136 -1.31 -6.80 11.26
CA PHE A 136 -1.16 -8.15 11.81
C PHE A 136 -2.09 -9.14 11.10
N ASP A 137 -1.63 -9.62 9.96
CA ASP A 137 -2.29 -10.57 9.08
C ASP A 137 -1.24 -11.50 8.45
N LYS A 138 -1.62 -12.75 8.16
CA LYS A 138 -0.71 -13.76 7.58
C LYS A 138 -0.13 -13.31 6.23
N LYS A 139 -0.92 -12.63 5.39
CA LYS A 139 -0.46 -12.16 4.07
C LYS A 139 0.56 -11.03 4.24
N GLU A 140 0.28 -10.07 5.13
CA GLU A 140 1.18 -8.95 5.39
C GLU A 140 2.46 -9.41 6.11
N PHE A 141 2.37 -10.44 6.96
CA PHE A 141 3.55 -11.06 7.56
C PHE A 141 4.48 -11.67 6.50
N ASN A 142 3.93 -12.48 5.59
CA ASN A 142 4.70 -13.06 4.49
C ASN A 142 5.32 -11.98 3.58
N ARG A 143 4.60 -10.89 3.39
CA ARG A 143 5.06 -9.73 2.62
C ARG A 143 6.21 -9.00 3.32
N ALA A 144 6.13 -8.82 4.64
CA ALA A 144 7.21 -8.25 5.44
C ALA A 144 8.47 -9.10 5.38
N LEU A 145 8.30 -10.41 5.47
CA LEU A 145 9.39 -11.37 5.36
C LEU A 145 10.06 -11.31 3.97
N GLY A 146 9.26 -11.34 2.90
CA GLY A 146 9.75 -11.19 1.54
C GLY A 146 10.50 -9.87 1.34
N MET A 147 10.02 -8.77 1.92
CA MET A 147 10.71 -7.48 1.87
C MET A 147 12.06 -7.50 2.58
N LYS A 148 12.15 -8.07 3.78
CA LYS A 148 13.44 -8.20 4.49
C LYS A 148 14.45 -9.04 3.73
N LEU A 149 14.01 -10.14 3.11
CA LEU A 149 14.89 -11.02 2.35
C LEU A 149 15.36 -10.40 1.04
N ASN A 150 14.45 -9.76 0.29
CA ASN A 150 14.76 -9.24 -1.04
C ASN A 150 15.35 -7.82 -1.01
N HIS A 151 15.07 -7.06 0.06
CA HIS A 151 15.51 -5.66 0.21
C HIS A 151 16.13 -5.38 1.58
N PRO A 152 17.18 -6.10 2.02
CA PRO A 152 17.75 -5.94 3.35
C PRO A 152 18.28 -4.51 3.61
N LYS A 153 18.69 -3.81 2.57
CA LYS A 153 19.16 -2.42 2.64
C LYS A 153 18.03 -1.44 2.99
N ALA A 154 16.78 -1.82 2.86
CA ALA A 154 15.64 -0.99 3.23
C ALA A 154 15.55 -0.76 4.75
N LYS A 155 16.17 -1.63 5.58
CA LYS A 155 16.15 -1.53 7.05
C LYS A 155 14.70 -1.37 7.56
N ALA A 156 13.79 -2.18 6.99
CA ALA A 156 12.35 -2.07 7.23
C ALA A 156 11.96 -2.59 8.61
N ILE A 157 11.07 -1.86 9.28
CA ILE A 157 10.38 -2.28 10.49
C ILE A 157 8.86 -2.19 10.33
N TYR A 158 8.15 -3.00 11.08
CA TYR A 158 6.71 -3.22 10.94
C TYR A 158 6.03 -3.12 12.31
N PRO A 159 5.78 -1.90 12.83
CA PRO A 159 5.27 -1.73 14.19
C PRO A 159 3.97 -2.49 14.45
N LEU A 160 3.05 -2.54 13.47
CA LEU A 160 1.76 -3.23 13.67
C LEU A 160 1.93 -4.74 13.84
N LEU A 161 2.88 -5.37 13.14
CA LEU A 161 3.21 -6.79 13.36
C LEU A 161 3.80 -7.02 14.74
N MET A 162 4.65 -6.09 15.23
CA MET A 162 5.25 -6.18 16.57
C MET A 162 4.22 -6.04 17.69
N TYR A 163 3.21 -5.18 17.51
CA TYR A 163 2.15 -4.95 18.49
C TYR A 163 0.93 -5.86 18.33
N GLY A 164 0.87 -6.68 17.29
CA GLY A 164 -0.28 -7.53 17.00
C GLY A 164 -1.52 -6.75 16.56
N TYR A 165 -1.34 -5.59 15.92
CA TYR A 165 -2.46 -4.72 15.51
C TYR A 165 -2.93 -5.08 14.11
N ASP A 166 -4.15 -5.59 14.02
CA ASP A 166 -4.89 -5.78 12.79
C ASP A 166 -5.56 -4.48 12.32
N LYS A 167 -6.21 -4.52 11.19
CA LYS A 167 -6.93 -3.36 10.64
C LYS A 167 -8.04 -2.85 11.54
N LYS A 168 -8.75 -3.75 12.21
CA LYS A 168 -9.84 -3.39 13.12
C LYS A 168 -9.28 -2.58 14.29
N LYS A 169 -8.19 -3.02 14.89
CA LYS A 169 -7.53 -2.28 15.99
C LYS A 169 -7.01 -0.93 15.52
N CYS A 170 -6.48 -0.85 14.30
CA CYS A 170 -6.05 0.44 13.72
C CYS A 170 -7.24 1.41 13.53
N ILE A 171 -8.39 0.92 13.08
CA ILE A 171 -9.62 1.72 12.95
C ILE A 171 -10.06 2.24 14.31
N GLU A 172 -10.15 1.36 15.32
CA GLU A 172 -10.54 1.74 16.70
C GLU A 172 -9.65 2.87 17.24
N ILE A 173 -8.32 2.77 17.09
CA ILE A 173 -7.38 3.79 17.59
C ILE A 173 -7.56 5.13 16.87
N VAL A 174 -7.82 5.13 15.57
CA VAL A 174 -8.08 6.35 14.81
C VAL A 174 -9.38 7.02 15.27
N GLU A 175 -10.43 6.24 15.52
CA GLU A 175 -11.72 6.74 16.05
C GLU A 175 -11.59 7.24 17.49
N GLU A 176 -10.88 6.50 18.36
CA GLU A 176 -10.57 6.93 19.75
C GLU A 176 -9.80 8.26 19.78
N ALA A 177 -8.96 8.52 18.77
CA ALA A 177 -8.28 9.81 18.60
C ALA A 177 -9.19 10.93 18.09
N GLY A 178 -10.49 10.67 17.86
CA GLY A 178 -11.46 11.64 17.34
C GLY A 178 -11.27 11.98 15.85
N ILE A 179 -10.56 11.15 15.12
CA ILE A 179 -10.27 11.35 13.68
C ILE A 179 -11.30 10.62 12.85
N LYS A 180 -11.96 11.35 11.94
CA LYS A 180 -12.90 10.74 11.00
C LYS A 180 -12.16 9.82 10.03
N LEU A 181 -12.62 8.56 9.92
CA LEU A 181 -12.08 7.59 8.97
C LEU A 181 -12.15 8.09 7.52
N PRO A 182 -11.20 7.69 6.67
CA PRO A 182 -11.30 7.91 5.24
C PRO A 182 -12.62 7.43 4.64
N LYS A 183 -13.14 8.19 3.68
CA LYS A 183 -14.42 7.94 3.01
C LYS A 183 -14.55 6.52 2.45
N MET A 184 -13.46 5.94 1.95
CA MET A 184 -13.45 4.59 1.39
C MET A 184 -13.92 3.54 2.39
N TYR A 185 -13.53 3.65 3.67
CA TYR A 185 -14.01 2.72 4.71
C TYR A 185 -15.50 2.90 4.97
N GLN A 186 -15.99 4.16 4.96
CA GLN A 186 -17.42 4.45 5.14
C GLN A 186 -18.26 3.90 3.98
N LEU A 187 -17.68 3.86 2.78
CA LEU A 187 -18.30 3.26 1.59
C LEU A 187 -18.20 1.71 1.59
N GLY A 188 -17.64 1.09 2.63
CA GLY A 188 -17.51 -0.36 2.76
C GLY A 188 -16.40 -0.99 1.93
N PHE A 189 -15.39 -0.19 1.52
CA PHE A 189 -14.15 -0.73 1.01
C PHE A 189 -13.20 -1.07 2.16
N GLN A 190 -12.35 -2.06 1.94
CA GLN A 190 -11.44 -2.54 2.99
C GLN A 190 -10.13 -1.74 3.06
N ASN A 191 -9.83 -0.93 2.05
CA ASN A 191 -8.61 -0.13 1.95
C ASN A 191 -8.92 1.27 1.39
N ASN A 192 -8.13 2.25 1.80
CA ASN A 192 -8.14 3.59 1.23
C ASN A 192 -7.08 3.69 0.11
N ASN A 193 -7.40 3.10 -1.04
CA ASN A 193 -6.53 3.09 -2.22
C ASN A 193 -7.01 4.10 -3.27
N CYS A 194 -6.33 4.14 -4.42
CA CYS A 194 -6.71 4.96 -5.58
C CYS A 194 -8.21 4.89 -5.88
N PHE A 195 -8.90 6.02 -5.86
CA PHE A 195 -10.35 6.05 -6.05
C PHE A 195 -10.82 6.99 -7.16
N LYS A 196 -9.97 7.88 -7.67
CA LYS A 196 -10.37 8.69 -8.84
C LYS A 196 -10.70 7.81 -10.02
N THR A 197 -9.95 6.72 -10.23
CA THR A 197 -10.19 5.73 -11.29
C THR A 197 -10.73 4.39 -10.75
N GLY A 198 -10.57 4.12 -9.48
CA GLY A 198 -10.58 2.77 -8.93
C GLY A 198 -9.20 2.13 -8.96
N CYS A 199 -9.01 1.08 -8.19
CA CYS A 199 -7.71 0.41 -8.06
C CYS A 199 -7.62 -0.78 -9.01
N VAL A 200 -6.61 -0.81 -9.89
CA VAL A 200 -6.36 -1.93 -10.82
C VAL A 200 -6.06 -3.26 -10.13
N GLN A 201 -5.76 -3.25 -8.84
CA GLN A 201 -5.62 -4.46 -8.03
C GLN A 201 -6.94 -4.94 -7.42
N GLY A 202 -8.02 -4.19 -7.64
CA GLY A 202 -9.36 -4.60 -7.21
C GLY A 202 -9.75 -5.95 -7.82
N GLY A 203 -10.23 -6.87 -6.96
CA GLY A 203 -10.77 -8.13 -7.41
C GLY A 203 -12.20 -7.99 -7.98
N ILE A 204 -12.81 -9.12 -8.34
CA ILE A 204 -14.15 -9.18 -8.93
C ILE A 204 -15.17 -8.45 -8.04
N GLY A 205 -15.22 -8.76 -6.74
CA GLY A 205 -16.17 -8.12 -5.82
C GLY A 205 -15.97 -6.60 -5.69
N TYR A 206 -14.72 -6.12 -5.73
CA TYR A 206 -14.41 -4.69 -5.75
C TYR A 206 -15.01 -4.02 -6.99
N TRP A 207 -14.79 -4.58 -8.19
CA TRP A 207 -15.25 -3.99 -9.44
C TRP A 207 -16.76 -4.17 -9.67
N GLN A 208 -17.38 -5.23 -9.10
CA GLN A 208 -18.83 -5.36 -9.05
C GLN A 208 -19.46 -4.24 -8.19
N LYS A 209 -18.82 -3.89 -7.07
CA LYS A 209 -19.24 -2.75 -6.24
C LYS A 209 -19.02 -1.43 -6.98
N MET A 210 -17.88 -1.24 -7.65
CA MET A 210 -17.61 -0.05 -8.47
C MET A 210 -18.66 0.11 -9.57
N LYS A 211 -19.03 -0.97 -10.28
CA LYS A 211 -20.07 -0.94 -11.31
C LYS A 211 -21.42 -0.49 -10.77
N ARG A 212 -21.81 -0.97 -9.59
CA ARG A 212 -23.10 -0.67 -8.96
C ARG A 212 -23.18 0.75 -8.38
N GLU A 213 -22.12 1.20 -7.72
CA GLU A 213 -22.15 2.41 -6.90
C GLU A 213 -21.43 3.60 -7.56
N PHE A 214 -20.52 3.33 -8.48
CA PHE A 214 -19.68 4.33 -9.17
C PHE A 214 -19.56 4.01 -10.67
N PRO A 215 -20.71 3.91 -11.41
CA PRO A 215 -20.72 3.45 -12.79
C PRO A 215 -19.81 4.26 -13.72
N ASP A 216 -19.76 5.59 -13.55
CA ASP A 216 -18.91 6.44 -14.38
C ASP A 216 -17.44 6.05 -14.30
N LYS A 217 -16.94 5.78 -13.09
CA LYS A 217 -15.55 5.32 -12.89
C LYS A 217 -15.33 3.92 -13.44
N PHE A 218 -16.31 3.05 -13.27
CA PHE A 218 -16.26 1.69 -13.79
C PHE A 218 -16.15 1.66 -15.31
N TYR A 219 -17.03 2.39 -16.01
CA TYR A 219 -17.03 2.42 -17.47
C TYR A 219 -15.79 3.13 -18.03
N ALA A 220 -15.31 4.20 -17.40
CA ALA A 220 -14.05 4.84 -17.78
C ALA A 220 -12.87 3.87 -17.70
N MET A 221 -12.84 2.97 -16.73
CA MET A 221 -11.80 1.95 -16.64
C MET A 221 -11.99 0.80 -17.63
N ALA A 222 -13.23 0.45 -17.98
CA ALA A 222 -13.52 -0.50 -19.05
C ALA A 222 -13.02 0.04 -20.40
N ASP A 223 -13.21 1.33 -20.67
CA ASP A 223 -12.68 1.98 -21.87
C ASP A 223 -11.15 1.91 -21.94
N ILE A 224 -10.48 2.09 -20.81
CA ILE A 224 -9.00 1.93 -20.73
C ILE A 224 -8.59 0.47 -21.01
N GLU A 225 -9.28 -0.53 -20.45
CA GLU A 225 -9.02 -1.94 -20.77
C GLU A 225 -9.13 -2.19 -22.29
N HIS A 226 -10.19 -1.68 -22.90
CA HIS A 226 -10.43 -1.83 -24.35
C HIS A 226 -9.36 -1.08 -25.17
N GLU A 227 -9.04 0.15 -24.82
CA GLU A 227 -8.00 0.93 -25.49
C GLU A 227 -6.65 0.20 -25.46
N LEU A 228 -6.21 -0.29 -24.30
CA LEU A 228 -4.94 -1.01 -24.16
C LEU A 228 -4.96 -2.34 -24.90
N THR A 229 -6.08 -3.04 -24.92
CA THR A 229 -6.28 -4.27 -25.68
C THR A 229 -6.13 -4.01 -27.17
N ASN A 230 -6.80 -2.98 -27.71
CA ASN A 230 -6.74 -2.60 -29.11
C ASN A 230 -5.31 -2.17 -29.52
N GLN A 231 -4.63 -1.39 -28.66
CA GLN A 231 -3.27 -0.95 -28.95
C GLN A 231 -2.23 -2.07 -28.90
N SER A 232 -2.42 -3.06 -28.02
CA SER A 232 -1.48 -4.16 -27.88
C SER A 232 -1.74 -5.34 -28.82
N GLY A 233 -2.96 -5.46 -29.34
CA GLY A 233 -3.42 -6.64 -30.07
C GLY A 233 -3.65 -7.88 -29.21
N GLU A 234 -3.59 -7.75 -27.88
CA GLU A 234 -3.78 -8.84 -26.92
C GLU A 234 -4.67 -8.38 -25.78
N PRO A 235 -5.50 -9.28 -25.17
CA PRO A 235 -6.35 -8.92 -24.06
C PRO A 235 -5.57 -8.36 -22.86
N LYS A 236 -5.87 -7.14 -22.46
CA LYS A 236 -5.30 -6.48 -21.26
C LYS A 236 -6.40 -6.29 -20.21
N THR A 237 -6.53 -7.24 -19.29
CA THR A 237 -7.56 -7.23 -18.25
C THR A 237 -6.95 -7.03 -16.86
N MET A 238 -7.71 -6.39 -15.97
CA MET A 238 -7.34 -6.28 -14.55
C MET A 238 -7.77 -7.52 -13.77
N LEU A 239 -8.84 -8.17 -14.19
CA LEU A 239 -9.50 -9.24 -13.47
C LEU A 239 -9.10 -10.61 -13.99
N LYS A 240 -9.12 -11.59 -13.09
CA LYS A 240 -8.92 -12.99 -13.41
C LYS A 240 -9.93 -13.86 -12.68
N ASP A 241 -10.53 -14.78 -13.40
CA ASP A 241 -11.27 -15.88 -12.83
C ASP A 241 -10.28 -16.87 -12.18
N GLN A 242 -10.37 -17.00 -10.87
CA GLN A 242 -9.50 -17.88 -10.07
C GLN A 242 -10.09 -19.27 -9.86
N SER A 243 -11.22 -19.60 -10.49
CA SER A 243 -11.84 -20.92 -10.42
C SER A 243 -10.89 -22.01 -10.94
N LYS A 244 -11.07 -23.22 -10.44
CA LYS A 244 -10.28 -24.39 -10.88
C LYS A 244 -10.46 -24.62 -12.39
N GLU A 245 -11.68 -24.54 -12.87
CA GLU A 245 -12.03 -24.71 -14.27
C GLU A 245 -11.33 -23.70 -15.18
N ALA A 246 -11.36 -22.41 -14.81
CA ALA A 246 -10.69 -21.35 -15.58
C ALA A 246 -9.17 -21.53 -15.62
N LYS A 247 -8.56 -22.05 -14.53
CA LYS A 247 -7.13 -22.33 -14.48
C LYS A 247 -6.76 -23.53 -15.36
N GLU A 248 -7.55 -24.60 -15.31
CA GLU A 248 -7.32 -25.82 -16.11
C GLU A 248 -7.49 -25.54 -17.62
N ASN A 249 -8.44 -24.69 -17.99
CA ASN A 249 -8.73 -24.33 -19.37
C ASN A 249 -7.92 -23.13 -19.89
N PHE A 250 -7.01 -22.56 -19.10
CA PHE A 250 -6.24 -21.34 -19.44
C PHE A 250 -7.11 -20.14 -19.83
N ASN A 251 -8.36 -20.08 -19.35
CA ASN A 251 -9.35 -19.05 -19.65
C ASN A 251 -9.66 -18.20 -18.40
N GLN A 252 -8.64 -17.54 -17.87
CA GLN A 252 -8.76 -16.77 -16.62
C GLN A 252 -9.06 -15.29 -16.83
N LEU A 253 -8.91 -14.77 -18.06
CA LEU A 253 -9.04 -13.34 -18.32
C LEU A 253 -10.51 -12.91 -18.23
N VAL A 254 -10.78 -11.84 -17.50
CA VAL A 254 -12.11 -11.28 -17.29
C VAL A 254 -12.05 -9.78 -17.53
N PHE A 255 -12.76 -9.29 -18.54
CA PHE A 255 -12.93 -7.87 -18.80
C PHE A 255 -13.93 -7.22 -17.84
N LEU A 256 -13.82 -5.92 -17.61
CA LEU A 256 -14.88 -5.16 -16.93
C LEU A 256 -16.16 -5.14 -17.78
N VAL A 257 -16.03 -4.86 -19.05
CA VAL A 257 -17.12 -4.93 -20.06
C VAL A 257 -16.64 -5.81 -21.19
N LYS A 258 -17.53 -6.62 -21.74
CA LYS A 258 -17.22 -7.56 -22.82
C LYS A 258 -16.57 -6.85 -24.01
N HIS A 259 -15.42 -7.33 -24.45
CA HIS A 259 -14.69 -6.75 -25.58
C HIS A 259 -15.23 -7.30 -26.91
N PRO A 260 -15.52 -6.46 -27.92
CA PRO A 260 -16.08 -6.90 -29.20
C PRO A 260 -15.22 -7.93 -29.92
N ASP A 261 -13.92 -7.72 -29.98
CA ASP A 261 -12.98 -8.60 -30.69
C ASP A 261 -12.61 -9.87 -29.92
N TYR A 262 -13.00 -9.97 -28.64
CA TYR A 262 -12.77 -11.14 -27.80
C TYR A 262 -14.08 -11.65 -27.16
N PRO A 263 -15.11 -12.01 -27.99
CA PRO A 263 -16.45 -12.38 -27.49
C PRO A 263 -16.45 -13.65 -26.62
N ASN A 264 -15.42 -14.49 -26.74
CA ASN A 264 -15.27 -15.74 -25.99
C ASN A 264 -14.67 -15.55 -24.60
N LEU A 265 -14.10 -14.37 -24.30
CA LEU A 265 -13.60 -14.06 -22.96
C LEU A 265 -14.75 -13.58 -22.06
N LYS A 266 -14.63 -13.89 -20.78
CA LYS A 266 -15.60 -13.47 -19.77
C LYS A 266 -15.54 -11.97 -19.54
N SER A 267 -16.69 -11.42 -19.12
CA SER A 267 -16.78 -10.10 -18.50
C SER A 267 -17.17 -10.23 -17.03
N ILE A 268 -17.18 -9.12 -16.31
CA ILE A 268 -17.59 -9.11 -14.90
C ILE A 268 -19.04 -9.58 -14.72
N ASP A 269 -19.89 -9.41 -15.74
CA ASP A 269 -21.29 -9.84 -15.69
C ASP A 269 -21.45 -11.36 -15.79
N ASP A 270 -20.45 -12.06 -16.31
CA ASP A 270 -20.41 -13.53 -16.37
C ASP A 270 -19.91 -14.13 -15.05
N MET A 271 -19.49 -13.30 -14.07
CA MET A 271 -18.91 -13.75 -12.82
C MET A 271 -19.96 -13.80 -11.70
N PRO A 272 -19.88 -14.79 -10.78
CA PRO A 272 -20.73 -14.82 -9.62
C PRO A 272 -20.53 -13.61 -8.73
N HIS A 273 -21.52 -13.26 -7.92
CA HIS A 273 -21.38 -12.19 -6.94
C HIS A 273 -20.29 -12.53 -5.92
N CYS A 274 -19.32 -11.64 -5.78
CA CYS A 274 -18.20 -11.79 -4.88
C CYS A 274 -18.22 -10.71 -3.79
N LYS A 275 -17.70 -11.05 -2.61
CA LYS A 275 -17.45 -10.06 -1.56
C LYS A 275 -16.30 -9.15 -1.96
N VAL A 276 -16.31 -7.93 -1.41
CA VAL A 276 -15.17 -7.01 -1.53
C VAL A 276 -14.06 -7.52 -0.62
N GLU A 277 -13.01 -8.05 -1.23
CA GLU A 277 -11.84 -8.54 -0.51
C GLU A 277 -10.88 -7.38 -0.19
N PRO A 278 -10.12 -7.49 0.92
CA PRO A 278 -9.06 -6.53 1.21
C PRO A 278 -8.02 -6.50 0.09
N LEU A 279 -7.64 -5.30 -0.33
CA LEU A 279 -6.51 -5.08 -1.22
C LEU A 279 -5.24 -4.93 -0.36
N PHE A 280 -4.09 -5.16 -0.96
CA PHE A 280 -2.84 -4.76 -0.32
C PHE A 280 -2.75 -3.23 -0.26
N ASP A 281 -2.28 -2.71 0.87
CA ASP A 281 -1.92 -1.31 0.94
C ASP A 281 -0.80 -1.01 -0.05
N CYS A 282 -1.04 -0.01 -0.89
CA CYS A 282 -0.17 0.30 -2.01
C CYS A 282 1.04 1.12 -1.57
N ASN A 283 1.95 0.50 -0.80
CA ASN A 283 3.18 1.11 -0.26
C ASN A 283 4.35 1.06 -1.26
N GLY A 284 4.08 0.88 -2.56
CA GLY A 284 5.12 0.66 -3.57
C GLY A 284 5.80 -0.70 -3.44
N LEU A 285 5.15 -1.65 -2.78
CA LEU A 285 5.63 -3.00 -2.52
C LEU A 285 4.73 -4.07 -3.15
N CYS A 286 3.88 -3.67 -4.10
CA CYS A 286 3.11 -4.61 -4.90
C CYS A 286 4.07 -5.53 -5.68
N GLY A 287 3.83 -6.83 -5.65
CA GLY A 287 4.67 -7.82 -6.30
C GLY A 287 5.82 -8.37 -5.44
N LEU A 288 5.93 -7.99 -4.17
CA LEU A 288 6.86 -8.65 -3.23
C LEU A 288 6.36 -10.00 -2.72
N ASN A 289 5.26 -10.52 -3.27
CA ASN A 289 4.82 -11.90 -3.03
C ASN A 289 5.71 -12.96 -3.71
N ASP A 290 6.74 -12.54 -4.43
CA ASP A 290 7.80 -13.43 -4.91
C ASP A 290 8.74 -13.81 -3.76
N PHE A 291 8.14 -14.36 -2.72
CA PHE A 291 8.80 -15.37 -1.92
C PHE A 291 9.23 -16.44 -2.94
N ASP A 292 10.51 -16.68 -3.03
CA ASP A 292 11.00 -17.79 -3.84
C ASP A 292 10.24 -19.06 -3.38
N ARG A 293 9.23 -19.46 -4.15
CA ARG A 293 8.35 -20.59 -3.82
C ARG A 293 9.11 -21.90 -3.65
N ASN A 294 10.40 -21.89 -3.96
CA ASN A 294 11.33 -23.00 -3.82
C ASN A 294 12.01 -23.03 -2.44
N LYS A 295 11.89 -21.96 -1.61
CA LYS A 295 12.35 -22.00 -0.22
C LYS A 295 11.22 -22.54 0.66
N THR A 296 11.42 -23.71 1.22
CA THR A 296 10.49 -24.29 2.19
C THR A 296 10.52 -23.51 3.50
N GLU A 297 9.43 -23.51 4.27
CA GLU A 297 9.35 -22.86 5.61
C GLU A 297 10.51 -23.26 6.55
N LYS A 298 11.18 -24.39 6.29
CA LYS A 298 12.32 -24.91 7.06
C LYS A 298 13.62 -24.12 6.85
N ASP A 299 13.71 -23.34 5.75
CA ASP A 299 14.92 -22.57 5.41
C ASP A 299 14.91 -21.17 6.02
N ILE A 300 13.88 -20.84 6.81
CA ILE A 300 13.66 -19.49 7.35
C ILE A 300 13.96 -19.49 8.85
N ASN A 301 15.05 -18.84 9.23
CA ASN A 301 15.29 -18.51 10.63
C ASN A 301 14.44 -17.30 11.04
N TYR A 302 13.33 -17.56 11.75
CA TYR A 302 12.37 -16.53 12.15
C TYR A 302 12.87 -15.61 13.27
N GLU A 303 13.85 -16.04 14.08
CA GLU A 303 14.29 -15.33 15.29
C GLU A 303 15.00 -13.99 15.05
N GLY A 304 15.47 -13.71 13.85
CA GLY A 304 16.13 -12.43 13.51
C GLY A 304 15.41 -11.59 12.46
N LEU A 305 14.20 -11.99 12.02
CA LEU A 305 13.56 -11.38 10.85
C LEU A 305 12.60 -10.23 11.16
N LEU A 306 12.11 -10.14 12.39
CA LEU A 306 11.15 -9.09 12.79
C LEU A 306 11.75 -8.03 13.74
N PHE A 307 12.94 -8.26 14.30
CA PHE A 307 13.58 -7.39 15.29
C PHE A 307 14.92 -6.85 14.77
#